data_3983cdaec5a3ba226a9bbb296923aacc
#
_entry.id   3983cdaec5a3ba226a9bbb296923aacc
#
_cell.length_a   1.000
_cell.length_b   1.000
_cell.length_c   1.000
_cell.angle_alpha   90.00
_cell.angle_beta   90.00
_cell.angle_gamma   90.00
#
_symmetry.space_group_name_H-M   'P 1'
#
loop_
_entity.id
_entity.type
_entity.pdbx_description
1 polymer ?
#
loop_
_entity_poly.entity_id
_entity_poly.type
_entity_poly.pdbx_seq_one_letter_code
_entity_poly.pdbx_strand_id
1 'polypeptide(L)'
;RSFQGFRSKKDIYFYEEEVQVSNDGMVLCKKSLDDLLKVVEQNNHMEIRAAVDRFYGEMSQRGLRGESMTLNINYLLFQLIHLASEQDDEVNQEEILRLISESSFETGTMRGSKTHLMRFACEYGDYLSQLRKNVSRGVLGNVEKEIKEHYADNLTLKGLSEKYYVNSAYLGQLFRKKYGQSFKDYLNNYRMDQAADLLLHSDKKIIQVAEEVGYHDLDYFVNRFIQVKGCTPAKFRKQMQQ
;
A
#
# COMPACT_ATOMS: atom_id res chain seq x y z
N ARG A 1 -14.08 20.07 26.14
CA ARG A 1 -12.65 20.11 25.77
C ARG A 1 -12.52 19.35 24.46
N SER A 2 -12.38 20.12 23.36
CA SER A 2 -12.27 19.65 22.00
C SER A 2 -10.97 18.90 21.78
N PHE A 3 -11.06 17.68 21.26
CA PHE A 3 -9.94 16.99 20.64
C PHE A 3 -9.65 17.65 19.29
N GLN A 4 -8.54 18.34 19.18
CA GLN A 4 -8.02 18.80 17.89
C GLN A 4 -7.44 17.59 17.14
N GLY A 5 -8.16 17.16 16.12
CA GLY A 5 -7.75 16.07 15.23
C GLY A 5 -6.62 16.50 14.32
N PHE A 6 -5.74 15.58 14.02
CA PHE A 6 -4.64 15.70 13.08
C PHE A 6 -5.13 16.09 11.69
N ARG A 7 -4.83 17.31 11.24
CA ARG A 7 -4.94 17.73 9.84
C ARG A 7 -3.76 17.20 9.05
N SER A 8 -3.88 16.03 8.46
CA SER A 8 -3.07 15.61 7.32
C SER A 8 -3.86 15.92 6.05
N LYS A 9 -3.28 16.73 5.16
CA LYS A 9 -3.84 17.04 3.84
C LYS A 9 -3.85 15.77 2.98
N LYS A 10 -4.98 15.11 2.89
CA LYS A 10 -5.64 14.30 1.85
C LYS A 10 -6.46 13.18 2.48
N ASP A 11 -7.76 13.46 2.59
CA ASP A 11 -8.87 12.52 2.45
C ASP A 11 -8.94 11.26 3.34
N ILE A 12 -8.74 11.41 4.64
CA ILE A 12 -9.56 10.68 5.60
C ILE A 12 -10.48 11.75 6.19
N TYR A 13 -11.70 11.85 5.67
CA TYR A 13 -12.70 12.69 6.27
C TYR A 13 -13.16 12.05 7.58
N PHE A 14 -12.59 12.50 8.71
CA PHE A 14 -13.30 12.47 9.96
C PHE A 14 -14.27 13.64 9.89
N TYR A 15 -15.54 13.35 9.72
CA TYR A 15 -16.60 14.33 9.77
C TYR A 15 -16.64 14.92 11.18
N GLU A 16 -16.17 16.19 11.35
CA GLU A 16 -16.60 17.06 12.44
C GLU A 16 -17.92 17.70 12.01
N GLU A 17 -19.02 16.99 12.18
CA GLU A 17 -20.34 17.61 12.34
C GLU A 17 -20.77 17.36 13.77
N GLU A 18 -21.30 18.43 14.40
CA GLU A 18 -21.80 18.46 15.76
C GLU A 18 -22.65 17.23 16.07
N VAL A 19 -22.14 16.39 16.95
CA VAL A 19 -22.87 15.24 17.47
C VAL A 19 -24.05 15.77 18.29
N GLN A 20 -25.22 15.87 17.66
CA GLN A 20 -26.45 15.76 18.41
C GLN A 20 -26.49 14.34 18.99
N VAL A 21 -26.10 14.22 20.23
CA VAL A 21 -26.25 12.98 21.01
C VAL A 21 -27.74 12.67 21.09
N SER A 22 -28.23 11.94 20.09
CA SER A 22 -29.49 11.22 20.25
C SER A 22 -29.23 10.16 21.35
N ASN A 23 -30.14 10.04 22.27
CA ASN A 23 -30.07 9.20 23.47
C ASN A 23 -30.14 7.69 23.16
N ASP A 24 -29.85 7.28 21.92
CA ASP A 24 -29.69 5.91 21.49
C ASP A 24 -28.27 5.46 21.81
N GLY A 25 -28.13 4.65 22.85
CA GLY A 25 -26.88 4.07 23.30
C GLY A 25 -26.14 3.44 22.11
N MET A 26 -24.81 3.63 22.12
CA MET A 26 -23.87 3.10 21.12
C MET A 26 -24.15 1.60 20.83
N VAL A 27 -24.70 1.29 19.68
CA VAL A 27 -25.11 -0.07 19.31
C VAL A 27 -24.02 -0.69 18.44
N LEU A 28 -23.29 -1.66 19.00
CA LEU A 28 -22.36 -2.49 18.25
C LEU A 28 -23.00 -3.82 17.84
N CYS A 29 -22.80 -4.21 16.60
CA CYS A 29 -23.16 -5.54 16.06
C CYS A 29 -22.10 -6.57 16.44
N LYS A 30 -21.84 -6.72 17.76
CA LYS A 30 -20.69 -7.46 18.29
C LYS A 30 -20.58 -8.87 17.73
N LYS A 31 -21.69 -9.61 17.67
CA LYS A 31 -21.68 -11.00 17.22
C LYS A 31 -21.22 -11.14 15.76
N SER A 32 -21.80 -10.37 14.85
CA SER A 32 -21.41 -10.43 13.43
C SER A 32 -20.03 -9.82 13.18
N LEU A 33 -19.59 -8.87 14.02
CA LEU A 33 -18.22 -8.35 14.02
C LEU A 33 -17.19 -9.42 14.42
N ASP A 34 -17.42 -10.10 15.54
CA ASP A 34 -16.55 -11.17 16.04
C ASP A 34 -16.48 -12.34 15.02
N ASP A 35 -17.63 -12.70 14.41
CA ASP A 35 -17.67 -13.69 13.34
C ASP A 35 -16.87 -13.25 12.11
N LEU A 36 -16.98 -11.98 11.70
CA LEU A 36 -16.23 -11.43 10.56
C LEU A 36 -14.73 -11.40 10.85
N LEU A 37 -14.31 -10.94 12.03
CA LEU A 37 -12.91 -10.93 12.45
C LEU A 37 -12.30 -12.34 12.38
N LYS A 38 -13.02 -13.34 12.91
CA LYS A 38 -12.56 -14.73 12.92
C LYS A 38 -12.34 -15.28 11.51
N VAL A 39 -13.26 -15.02 10.57
CA VAL A 39 -13.13 -15.55 9.20
C VAL A 39 -12.09 -14.79 8.40
N VAL A 40 -11.88 -13.48 8.67
CA VAL A 40 -10.76 -12.71 8.10
C VAL A 40 -9.43 -13.27 8.60
N GLU A 41 -9.34 -13.55 9.90
CA GLU A 41 -8.18 -14.18 10.50
C GLU A 41 -7.86 -15.55 9.90
N GLN A 42 -8.87 -16.34 9.58
CA GLN A 42 -8.74 -17.65 8.92
C GLN A 42 -8.42 -17.55 7.43
N ASN A 43 -8.54 -16.35 6.84
CA ASN A 43 -8.36 -16.09 5.42
C ASN A 43 -9.27 -16.94 4.51
N ASN A 44 -10.51 -17.16 4.91
CA ASN A 44 -11.49 -17.88 4.11
C ASN A 44 -12.36 -16.92 3.30
N HIS A 45 -11.98 -16.66 2.05
CA HIS A 45 -12.63 -15.67 1.18
C HIS A 45 -14.14 -15.93 0.96
N MET A 46 -14.58 -17.19 0.91
CA MET A 46 -16.02 -17.51 0.79
C MET A 46 -16.77 -17.12 2.06
N GLU A 47 -16.24 -17.49 3.20
CA GLU A 47 -16.83 -17.17 4.50
C GLU A 47 -16.75 -15.66 4.82
N ILE A 48 -15.67 -14.99 4.42
CA ILE A 48 -15.52 -13.52 4.56
C ILE A 48 -16.68 -12.81 3.86
N ARG A 49 -17.00 -13.21 2.61
CA ARG A 49 -18.12 -12.62 1.85
C ARG A 49 -19.45 -12.82 2.57
N ALA A 50 -19.73 -14.04 3.02
CA ALA A 50 -20.93 -14.34 3.77
C ALA A 50 -21.01 -13.60 5.11
N ALA A 51 -19.87 -13.43 5.81
CA ALA A 51 -19.80 -12.70 7.07
C ALA A 51 -20.02 -11.18 6.88
N VAL A 52 -19.49 -10.58 5.82
CA VAL A 52 -19.80 -9.18 5.46
C VAL A 52 -21.27 -9.00 5.16
N ASP A 53 -21.90 -9.96 4.45
CA ASP A 53 -23.34 -9.93 4.19
C ASP A 53 -24.15 -9.97 5.48
N ARG A 54 -23.80 -10.86 6.42
CA ARG A 54 -24.45 -10.95 7.75
C ARG A 54 -24.25 -9.66 8.57
N PHE A 55 -23.05 -9.09 8.55
CA PHE A 55 -22.75 -7.87 9.28
C PHE A 55 -23.58 -6.68 8.80
N TYR A 56 -23.65 -6.46 7.47
CA TYR A 56 -24.50 -5.42 6.90
C TYR A 56 -25.99 -5.71 7.11
N GLY A 57 -26.38 -6.99 7.04
CA GLY A 57 -27.76 -7.43 7.33
C GLY A 57 -28.17 -7.13 8.77
N GLU A 58 -27.31 -7.40 9.76
CA GLU A 58 -27.58 -7.07 11.16
C GLU A 58 -27.68 -5.57 11.39
N MET A 59 -26.76 -4.76 10.81
CA MET A 59 -26.86 -3.30 10.89
C MET A 59 -28.17 -2.78 10.31
N SER A 60 -28.59 -3.31 9.16
CA SER A 60 -29.85 -2.92 8.51
C SER A 60 -31.07 -3.30 9.33
N GLN A 61 -31.12 -4.52 9.89
CA GLN A 61 -32.21 -5.00 10.75
C GLN A 61 -32.36 -4.17 12.03
N ARG A 62 -31.24 -3.69 12.57
CA ARG A 62 -31.21 -2.81 13.74
C ARG A 62 -31.49 -1.34 13.40
N GLY A 63 -31.71 -1.02 12.11
CA GLY A 63 -31.95 0.35 11.65
C GLY A 63 -30.75 1.30 11.75
N LEU A 64 -29.53 0.75 11.89
CA LEU A 64 -28.31 1.57 12.01
C LEU A 64 -28.02 2.29 10.71
N ARG A 65 -27.73 3.58 10.80
CA ARG A 65 -27.41 4.45 9.66
C ARG A 65 -26.32 5.45 10.05
N GLY A 66 -25.64 6.02 9.04
CA GLY A 66 -24.70 7.11 9.22
C GLY A 66 -23.62 6.79 10.27
N GLU A 67 -23.58 7.56 11.35
CA GLU A 67 -22.56 7.44 12.39
C GLU A 67 -22.52 6.07 13.07
N SER A 68 -23.68 5.46 13.35
CA SER A 68 -23.73 4.14 13.99
C SER A 68 -23.17 3.04 13.10
N MET A 69 -23.34 3.12 11.76
CA MET A 69 -22.67 2.22 10.82
C MET A 69 -21.17 2.47 10.81
N THR A 70 -20.76 3.74 10.71
CA THR A 70 -19.34 4.13 10.70
C THR A 70 -18.63 3.66 11.95
N LEU A 71 -19.28 3.76 13.11
CA LEU A 71 -18.73 3.26 14.38
C LEU A 71 -18.45 1.76 14.34
N ASN A 72 -19.39 0.97 13.83
CA ASN A 72 -19.20 -0.48 13.71
C ASN A 72 -18.06 -0.84 12.76
N ILE A 73 -17.94 -0.13 11.64
CA ILE A 73 -16.82 -0.30 10.70
C ILE A 73 -15.49 0.11 11.34
N ASN A 74 -15.43 1.25 12.01
CA ASN A 74 -14.21 1.72 12.69
C ASN A 74 -13.77 0.76 13.79
N TYR A 75 -14.70 0.18 14.55
CA TYR A 75 -14.40 -0.85 15.52
C TYR A 75 -13.78 -2.09 14.87
N LEU A 76 -14.33 -2.56 13.74
CA LEU A 76 -13.74 -3.65 12.95
C LEU A 76 -12.30 -3.32 12.54
N LEU A 77 -12.08 -2.14 11.97
CA LEU A 77 -10.75 -1.71 11.51
C LEU A 77 -9.73 -1.65 12.65
N PHE A 78 -10.14 -1.16 13.82
CA PHE A 78 -9.30 -1.14 15.02
C PHE A 78 -8.90 -2.55 15.47
N GLN A 79 -9.84 -3.50 15.48
CA GLN A 79 -9.56 -4.89 15.84
C GLN A 79 -8.61 -5.57 14.83
N LEU A 80 -8.74 -5.25 13.53
CA LEU A 80 -7.84 -5.75 12.51
C LEU A 80 -6.41 -5.23 12.68
N ILE A 81 -6.24 -3.92 13.00
CA ILE A 81 -4.94 -3.35 13.36
C ILE A 81 -4.34 -4.09 14.55
N HIS A 82 -5.13 -4.32 15.60
CA HIS A 82 -4.67 -5.03 16.80
C HIS A 82 -4.17 -6.45 16.48
N LEU A 83 -4.95 -7.22 15.73
CA LEU A 83 -4.56 -8.57 15.28
C LEU A 83 -3.25 -8.58 14.47
N ALA A 84 -3.05 -7.58 13.63
CA ALA A 84 -1.82 -7.47 12.84
C ALA A 84 -0.63 -7.06 13.69
N SER A 85 -0.81 -6.12 14.65
CA SER A 85 0.23 -5.66 15.55
C SER A 85 0.75 -6.75 16.49
N GLU A 86 -0.12 -7.71 16.88
CA GLU A 86 0.31 -8.88 17.64
C GLU A 86 1.24 -9.82 16.87
N GLN A 87 1.23 -9.76 15.53
CA GLN A 87 2.02 -10.62 14.66
C GLN A 87 3.29 -9.92 14.15
N ASP A 88 3.27 -8.62 13.93
CA ASP A 88 4.39 -7.80 13.51
C ASP A 88 4.18 -6.35 13.99
N ASP A 89 4.86 -5.97 15.06
CA ASP A 89 4.83 -4.63 15.66
C ASP A 89 5.82 -3.65 15.00
N GLU A 90 6.70 -4.16 14.13
CA GLU A 90 7.71 -3.35 13.45
C GLU A 90 7.17 -2.62 12.21
N VAL A 91 6.03 -3.03 11.68
CA VAL A 91 5.38 -2.45 10.50
C VAL A 91 4.28 -1.49 10.93
N ASN A 92 4.15 -0.36 10.23
CA ASN A 92 3.05 0.57 10.50
C ASN A 92 1.72 -0.01 10.00
N GLN A 93 0.97 -0.60 10.94
CA GLN A 93 -0.29 -1.29 10.64
C GLN A 93 -1.40 -0.34 10.16
N GLU A 94 -1.39 0.91 10.61
CA GLU A 94 -2.35 1.93 10.13
C GLU A 94 -2.11 2.26 8.66
N GLU A 95 -0.85 2.39 8.25
CA GLU A 95 -0.51 2.64 6.85
C GLU A 95 -0.83 1.43 5.96
N ILE A 96 -0.61 0.21 6.43
CA ILE A 96 -1.02 -1.01 5.73
C ILE A 96 -2.53 -1.03 5.52
N LEU A 97 -3.31 -0.76 6.58
CA LEU A 97 -4.76 -0.74 6.50
C LEU A 97 -5.25 0.30 5.48
N ARG A 98 -4.64 1.50 5.48
CA ARG A 98 -4.94 2.55 4.50
C ARG A 98 -4.63 2.09 3.06
N LEU A 99 -3.45 1.52 2.83
CA LEU A 99 -3.04 1.07 1.50
C LEU A 99 -3.90 -0.07 0.98
N ILE A 100 -4.27 -1.04 1.82
CA ILE A 100 -5.19 -2.12 1.44
C ILE A 100 -6.59 -1.55 1.15
N SER A 101 -7.06 -0.58 1.94
CA SER A 101 -8.33 0.08 1.66
C SER A 101 -8.32 0.84 0.32
N GLU A 102 -7.21 1.48 -0.02
CA GLU A 102 -7.04 2.16 -1.31
C GLU A 102 -6.99 1.17 -2.48
N SER A 103 -6.28 0.04 -2.34
CA SER A 103 -6.18 -0.99 -3.39
C SER A 103 -7.52 -1.69 -3.64
N SER A 104 -8.33 -1.85 -2.58
CA SER A 104 -9.65 -2.47 -2.67
C SER A 104 -10.72 -1.57 -3.30
N PHE A 105 -10.36 -0.30 -3.56
CA PHE A 105 -11.26 0.69 -4.14
C PHE A 105 -11.23 0.62 -5.67
N GLU A 106 -12.40 0.44 -6.28
CA GLU A 106 -12.57 0.51 -7.75
C GLU A 106 -13.41 1.69 -8.17
N THR A 107 -13.19 2.14 -9.41
CA THR A 107 -14.02 3.18 -10.04
C THR A 107 -15.50 2.79 -9.98
N GLY A 108 -16.33 3.67 -9.42
CA GLY A 108 -17.76 3.43 -9.23
C GLY A 108 -18.15 2.75 -7.92
N THR A 109 -17.18 2.35 -7.08
CA THR A 109 -17.46 1.81 -5.75
C THR A 109 -17.35 2.91 -4.70
N MET A 110 -18.37 3.08 -3.84
CA MET A 110 -18.30 4.04 -2.73
C MET A 110 -17.43 3.48 -1.60
N ARG A 111 -16.53 4.32 -1.07
CA ARG A 111 -15.78 4.00 0.16
C ARG A 111 -16.76 3.68 1.30
N GLY A 112 -16.47 2.64 2.07
CA GLY A 112 -17.33 2.16 3.15
C GLY A 112 -18.59 1.42 2.68
N SER A 113 -18.77 1.22 1.34
CA SER A 113 -19.82 0.35 0.84
C SER A 113 -19.55 -1.12 1.19
N LYS A 114 -20.61 -1.94 1.17
CA LYS A 114 -20.50 -3.37 1.39
C LYS A 114 -19.50 -4.06 0.44
N THR A 115 -19.51 -3.67 -0.84
CA THR A 115 -18.58 -4.22 -1.84
C THR A 115 -17.14 -3.84 -1.54
N HIS A 116 -16.89 -2.58 -1.15
CA HIS A 116 -15.55 -2.15 -0.74
C HIS A 116 -15.08 -2.90 0.51
N LEU A 117 -15.92 -3.02 1.55
CA LEU A 117 -15.56 -3.76 2.76
C LEU A 117 -15.28 -5.24 2.48
N MET A 118 -16.04 -5.85 1.58
CA MET A 118 -15.84 -7.25 1.19
C MET A 118 -14.46 -7.48 0.56
N ARG A 119 -14.03 -6.62 -0.37
CA ARG A 119 -12.70 -6.70 -0.98
C ARG A 119 -11.60 -6.43 0.03
N PHE A 120 -11.76 -5.33 0.77
CA PHE A 120 -10.84 -4.98 1.83
C PHE A 120 -10.62 -6.13 2.82
N ALA A 121 -11.69 -6.77 3.28
CA ALA A 121 -11.61 -7.89 4.22
C ALA A 121 -10.88 -9.11 3.63
N CYS A 122 -11.08 -9.41 2.35
CA CYS A 122 -10.34 -10.47 1.66
C CYS A 122 -8.85 -10.14 1.56
N GLU A 123 -8.48 -8.95 1.08
CA GLU A 123 -7.08 -8.53 0.96
C GLU A 123 -6.39 -8.45 2.33
N TYR A 124 -7.12 -8.02 3.36
CA TYR A 124 -6.58 -7.97 4.71
C TYR A 124 -6.39 -9.37 5.31
N GLY A 125 -7.26 -10.32 5.01
CA GLY A 125 -7.08 -11.74 5.35
C GLY A 125 -5.83 -12.34 4.72
N ASP A 126 -5.58 -12.06 3.43
CA ASP A 126 -4.36 -12.45 2.74
C ASP A 126 -3.12 -11.86 3.41
N TYR A 127 -3.17 -10.58 3.78
CA TYR A 127 -2.10 -9.89 4.51
C TYR A 127 -1.80 -10.56 5.85
N LEU A 128 -2.83 -10.82 6.70
CA LEU A 128 -2.65 -11.51 7.98
C LEU A 128 -2.07 -12.93 7.82
N SER A 129 -2.51 -13.65 6.79
CA SER A 129 -1.97 -14.98 6.46
C SER A 129 -0.48 -14.93 6.11
N GLN A 130 -0.04 -13.88 5.44
CA GLN A 130 1.36 -13.68 5.05
C GLN A 130 2.25 -13.29 6.24
N LEU A 131 1.74 -12.43 7.14
CA LEU A 131 2.44 -12.12 8.40
C LEU A 131 2.77 -13.41 9.18
N ARG A 132 1.79 -14.30 9.34
CA ARG A 132 1.97 -15.57 10.06
C ARG A 132 3.01 -16.49 9.43
N LYS A 133 3.15 -16.46 8.11
CA LYS A 133 4.10 -17.33 7.38
C LYS A 133 5.55 -16.85 7.38
N ASN A 134 5.84 -15.69 8.00
CA ASN A 134 7.17 -15.06 7.97
C ASN A 134 7.79 -14.99 6.53
N VAL A 135 6.94 -14.77 5.52
CA VAL A 135 7.33 -14.78 4.10
C VAL A 135 8.33 -13.67 3.76
N SER A 136 8.49 -12.70 4.66
CA SER A 136 9.25 -11.46 4.42
C SER A 136 10.74 -11.63 4.18
N ARG A 137 11.39 -12.62 4.82
CA ARG A 137 12.86 -12.71 4.79
C ARG A 137 13.44 -13.10 3.43
N GLY A 138 12.74 -13.92 2.63
CA GLY A 138 13.20 -14.32 1.30
C GLY A 138 12.76 -13.39 0.17
N VAL A 139 11.58 -12.76 0.31
CA VAL A 139 10.96 -11.98 -0.77
C VAL A 139 11.76 -10.73 -1.12
N LEU A 140 12.24 -9.97 -0.11
CA LEU A 140 13.04 -8.76 -0.38
C LEU A 140 14.35 -9.07 -1.13
N GLY A 141 14.99 -10.20 -0.83
CA GLY A 141 16.16 -10.65 -1.57
C GLY A 141 15.85 -10.96 -3.03
N ASN A 142 14.71 -11.62 -3.29
CA ASN A 142 14.26 -11.91 -4.65
C ASN A 142 13.89 -10.63 -5.41
N VAL A 143 13.22 -9.67 -4.76
CA VAL A 143 12.90 -8.36 -5.36
C VAL A 143 14.16 -7.57 -5.69
N GLU A 144 15.17 -7.58 -4.83
CA GLU A 144 16.47 -6.95 -5.09
C GLU A 144 17.18 -7.58 -6.28
N LYS A 145 17.17 -8.90 -6.38
CA LYS A 145 17.72 -9.63 -7.52
C LYS A 145 16.99 -9.27 -8.81
N GLU A 146 15.66 -9.22 -8.78
CA GLU A 146 14.84 -8.83 -9.92
C GLU A 146 15.17 -7.41 -10.41
N ILE A 147 15.36 -6.47 -9.47
CA ILE A 147 15.78 -5.12 -9.84
C ILE A 147 17.13 -5.14 -10.53
N LYS A 148 18.11 -5.86 -10.01
CA LYS A 148 19.47 -5.92 -10.59
C LYS A 148 19.48 -6.53 -12.00
N GLU A 149 18.66 -7.54 -12.23
CA GLU A 149 18.63 -8.29 -13.50
C GLU A 149 17.70 -7.62 -14.54
N HIS A 150 16.63 -6.94 -14.10
CA HIS A 150 15.55 -6.46 -14.95
C HIS A 150 15.20 -4.97 -14.75
N TYR A 151 16.13 -4.15 -14.23
CA TYR A 151 15.84 -2.74 -13.91
C TYR A 151 15.36 -1.93 -15.11
N ALA A 152 15.75 -2.27 -16.33
CA ALA A 152 15.33 -1.59 -17.54
C ALA A 152 13.86 -1.91 -17.93
N ASP A 153 13.32 -3.03 -17.46
CA ASP A 153 11.96 -3.47 -17.76
C ASP A 153 10.92 -2.67 -16.96
N ASN A 154 9.64 -2.80 -17.34
CA ASN A 154 8.54 -2.14 -16.62
C ASN A 154 8.23 -2.84 -15.28
N LEU A 155 9.18 -2.78 -14.34
CA LEU A 155 9.00 -3.33 -13.00
C LEU A 155 8.05 -2.47 -12.17
N THR A 156 7.03 -3.09 -11.59
CA THR A 156 6.11 -2.46 -10.65
C THR A 156 6.03 -3.24 -9.35
N LEU A 157 5.80 -2.52 -8.24
CA LEU A 157 5.61 -3.17 -6.95
C LEU A 157 4.45 -4.16 -6.98
N LYS A 158 3.36 -3.81 -7.68
CA LYS A 158 2.20 -4.69 -7.87
C LYS A 158 2.58 -5.95 -8.63
N GLY A 159 3.27 -5.84 -9.77
CA GLY A 159 3.71 -7.01 -10.55
C GLY A 159 4.64 -7.93 -9.77
N LEU A 160 5.56 -7.36 -8.98
CA LEU A 160 6.43 -8.13 -8.11
C LEU A 160 5.66 -8.80 -6.97
N SER A 161 4.67 -8.11 -6.39
CA SER A 161 3.82 -8.69 -5.36
C SER A 161 3.00 -9.88 -5.86
N GLU A 162 2.48 -9.80 -7.09
CA GLU A 162 1.79 -10.90 -7.78
C GLU A 162 2.77 -12.05 -8.08
N LYS A 163 3.96 -11.74 -8.61
CA LYS A 163 5.01 -12.74 -8.93
C LYS A 163 5.45 -13.55 -7.72
N TYR A 164 5.59 -12.89 -6.57
CA TYR A 164 6.09 -13.53 -5.34
C TYR A 164 4.97 -13.87 -4.34
N TYR A 165 3.70 -13.75 -4.75
CA TYR A 165 2.53 -14.09 -3.93
C TYR A 165 2.51 -13.40 -2.57
N VAL A 166 2.79 -12.11 -2.54
CA VAL A 166 2.73 -11.27 -1.33
C VAL A 166 1.78 -10.09 -1.51
N ASN A 167 1.22 -9.61 -0.41
CA ASN A 167 0.41 -8.39 -0.44
C ASN A 167 1.28 -7.18 -0.85
N SER A 168 0.83 -6.37 -1.81
CA SER A 168 1.62 -5.26 -2.35
C SER A 168 1.86 -4.14 -1.34
N ALA A 169 0.89 -3.88 -0.44
CA ALA A 169 1.05 -2.89 0.62
C ALA A 169 2.12 -3.33 1.62
N TYR A 170 2.07 -4.59 2.03
CA TYR A 170 3.06 -5.20 2.92
C TYR A 170 4.46 -5.20 2.29
N LEU A 171 4.59 -5.65 1.04
CA LEU A 171 5.87 -5.61 0.31
C LEU A 171 6.43 -4.19 0.25
N GLY A 172 5.59 -3.18 0.01
CA GLY A 172 5.98 -1.77 -0.02
C GLY A 172 6.52 -1.27 1.32
N GLN A 173 5.90 -1.66 2.42
CA GLN A 173 6.36 -1.31 3.77
C GLN A 173 7.68 -1.99 4.13
N LEU A 174 7.80 -3.29 3.86
CA LEU A 174 9.05 -4.03 4.06
C LEU A 174 10.20 -3.42 3.25
N PHE A 175 9.90 -3.03 1.99
CA PHE A 175 10.88 -2.42 1.11
C PHE A 175 11.35 -1.06 1.66
N ARG A 176 10.40 -0.20 2.07
CA ARG A 176 10.71 1.10 2.70
C ARG A 176 11.50 0.95 4.00
N LYS A 177 11.14 -0.03 4.84
CA LYS A 177 11.87 -0.34 6.08
C LYS A 177 13.32 -0.73 5.81
N LYS A 178 13.56 -1.60 4.81
CA LYS A 178 14.91 -2.09 4.49
C LYS A 178 15.78 -1.04 3.81
N TYR A 179 15.23 -0.26 2.87
CA TYR A 179 16.00 0.65 2.00
C TYR A 179 15.80 2.13 2.30
N GLY A 180 14.93 2.51 3.24
CA GLY A 180 14.65 3.90 3.63
C GLY A 180 13.88 4.71 2.58
N GLN A 181 13.46 4.11 1.46
CA GLN A 181 12.80 4.78 0.35
C GLN A 181 11.76 3.86 -0.32
N SER A 182 10.86 4.45 -1.12
CA SER A 182 9.87 3.66 -1.85
C SER A 182 10.54 2.78 -2.93
N PHE A 183 9.87 1.69 -3.32
CA PHE A 183 10.31 0.85 -4.44
C PHE A 183 10.55 1.66 -5.72
N LYS A 184 9.64 2.59 -6.04
CA LYS A 184 9.75 3.44 -7.23
C LYS A 184 11.01 4.35 -7.18
N ASP A 185 11.27 4.95 -6.03
CA ASP A 185 12.46 5.82 -5.88
C ASP A 185 13.74 5.01 -5.93
N TYR A 186 13.77 3.86 -5.30
CA TYR A 186 14.91 2.94 -5.35
C TYR A 186 15.22 2.50 -6.78
N LEU A 187 14.22 2.01 -7.53
CA LEU A 187 14.37 1.60 -8.93
C LEU A 187 14.87 2.76 -9.81
N ASN A 188 14.29 3.95 -9.63
CA ASN A 188 14.73 5.13 -10.37
C ASN A 188 16.18 5.52 -10.04
N ASN A 189 16.56 5.49 -8.76
CA ASN A 189 17.93 5.78 -8.34
C ASN A 189 18.91 4.74 -8.91
N TYR A 190 18.54 3.46 -8.84
CA TYR A 190 19.33 2.37 -9.43
C TYR A 190 19.54 2.57 -10.93
N ARG A 191 18.50 2.91 -11.70
CA ARG A 191 18.60 3.25 -13.13
C ARG A 191 19.54 4.42 -13.39
N MET A 192 19.52 5.46 -12.53
CA MET A 192 20.43 6.61 -12.67
C MET A 192 21.88 6.23 -12.35
N ASP A 193 22.11 5.29 -11.44
CA ASP A 193 23.45 4.77 -11.17
C ASP A 193 23.97 3.97 -12.37
N GLN A 194 23.15 3.11 -12.97
CA GLN A 194 23.50 2.37 -14.18
C GLN A 194 23.73 3.31 -15.38
N ALA A 195 22.91 4.37 -15.52
CA ALA A 195 23.10 5.39 -16.56
C ALA A 195 24.42 6.13 -16.38
N ALA A 196 24.78 6.48 -15.14
CA ALA A 196 26.06 7.14 -14.83
C ALA A 196 27.25 6.23 -15.21
N ASP A 197 27.17 4.94 -14.90
CA ASP A 197 28.19 3.96 -15.28
C ASP A 197 28.35 3.83 -16.81
N LEU A 198 27.23 3.71 -17.54
CA LEU A 198 27.23 3.69 -19.01
C LEU A 198 27.81 4.96 -19.63
N LEU A 199 27.52 6.13 -19.03
CA LEU A 199 28.07 7.40 -19.50
C LEU A 199 29.59 7.50 -19.35
N LEU A 200 30.15 6.84 -18.34
CA LEU A 200 31.60 6.84 -18.06
C LEU A 200 32.36 5.81 -18.89
N HIS A 201 31.75 4.62 -19.08
CA HIS A 201 32.44 3.47 -19.65
C HIS A 201 32.02 3.12 -21.08
N SER A 202 31.26 4.00 -21.75
CA SER A 202 30.87 3.83 -23.15
C SER A 202 30.77 5.14 -23.91
N ASP A 203 30.90 5.05 -25.25
CA ASP A 203 30.71 6.17 -26.19
C ASP A 203 29.24 6.29 -26.66
N LYS A 204 28.29 5.61 -25.99
CA LYS A 204 26.87 5.62 -26.36
C LYS A 204 26.30 7.03 -26.30
N LYS A 205 25.43 7.36 -27.25
CA LYS A 205 24.69 8.63 -27.23
C LYS A 205 23.76 8.64 -25.99
N ILE A 206 23.47 9.83 -25.45
CA ILE A 206 22.63 10.00 -24.25
C ILE A 206 21.26 9.33 -24.44
N ILE A 207 20.68 9.43 -25.64
CA ILE A 207 19.41 8.76 -25.96
C ILE A 207 19.51 7.23 -25.85
N GLN A 208 20.61 6.65 -26.30
CA GLN A 208 20.84 5.20 -26.20
C GLN A 208 21.02 4.76 -24.76
N VAL A 209 21.71 5.57 -23.94
CA VAL A 209 21.83 5.33 -22.49
C VAL A 209 20.47 5.38 -21.81
N ALA A 210 19.63 6.38 -22.16
CA ALA A 210 18.28 6.49 -21.62
C ALA A 210 17.43 5.25 -21.93
N GLU A 211 17.42 4.81 -23.17
CA GLU A 211 16.70 3.62 -23.62
C GLU A 211 17.18 2.34 -22.91
N GLU A 212 18.50 2.18 -22.78
CA GLU A 212 19.13 1.00 -22.16
C GLU A 212 18.80 0.88 -20.66
N VAL A 213 18.60 2.02 -19.98
CA VAL A 213 18.22 2.01 -18.57
C VAL A 213 16.68 2.09 -18.35
N GLY A 214 15.90 1.91 -19.44
CA GLY A 214 14.44 1.78 -19.38
C GLY A 214 13.67 3.09 -19.40
N TYR A 215 14.22 4.15 -20.04
CA TYR A 215 13.51 5.40 -20.28
C TYR A 215 13.29 5.64 -21.77
N HIS A 216 12.02 5.70 -22.17
CA HIS A 216 11.62 5.98 -23.58
C HIS A 216 11.47 7.49 -23.86
N ASP A 217 11.36 8.32 -22.81
CA ASP A 217 11.29 9.78 -22.91
C ASP A 217 12.62 10.38 -22.45
N LEU A 218 13.32 11.01 -23.40
CA LEU A 218 14.64 11.59 -23.15
C LEU A 218 14.58 12.78 -22.20
N ASP A 219 13.57 13.64 -22.32
CA ASP A 219 13.44 14.83 -21.46
C ASP A 219 13.15 14.43 -20.01
N TYR A 220 12.29 13.42 -19.84
CA TYR A 220 12.03 12.85 -18.52
C TYR A 220 13.30 12.21 -17.92
N PHE A 221 14.08 11.47 -18.72
CA PHE A 221 15.35 10.89 -18.30
C PHE A 221 16.34 11.99 -17.86
N VAL A 222 16.56 13.03 -18.67
CA VAL A 222 17.49 14.11 -18.37
C VAL A 222 17.09 14.82 -17.08
N ASN A 223 15.82 15.17 -16.92
CA ASN A 223 15.30 15.79 -15.70
C ASN A 223 15.53 14.90 -14.46
N ARG A 224 15.26 13.61 -14.57
CA ARG A 224 15.48 12.66 -13.48
C ARG A 224 16.96 12.50 -13.16
N PHE A 225 17.81 12.45 -14.16
CA PHE A 225 19.27 12.38 -13.98
C PHE A 225 19.80 13.60 -13.24
N ILE A 226 19.34 14.81 -13.60
CA ILE A 226 19.70 16.05 -12.91
C ILE A 226 19.26 16.01 -11.44
N GLN A 227 18.04 15.54 -11.16
CA GLN A 227 17.54 15.43 -9.79
C GLN A 227 18.41 14.50 -8.92
N VAL A 228 18.91 13.40 -9.49
CA VAL A 228 19.69 12.40 -8.75
C VAL A 228 21.18 12.72 -8.72
N LYS A 229 21.74 13.18 -9.85
CA LYS A 229 23.22 13.39 -10.02
C LYS A 229 23.65 14.85 -9.94
N GLY A 230 22.72 15.80 -9.86
CA GLY A 230 23.01 17.23 -9.71
C GLY A 230 23.45 17.96 -10.98
N CYS A 231 23.59 17.25 -12.11
CA CYS A 231 23.96 17.87 -13.39
C CYS A 231 23.41 17.07 -14.58
N THR A 232 23.46 17.66 -15.78
CA THR A 232 23.01 16.97 -17.00
C THR A 232 23.91 15.78 -17.35
N PRO A 233 23.38 14.72 -18.02
CA PRO A 233 24.19 13.58 -18.46
C PRO A 233 25.41 13.96 -19.29
N ALA A 234 25.28 14.95 -20.17
CA ALA A 234 26.38 15.46 -20.99
C ALA A 234 27.49 16.12 -20.14
N LYS A 235 27.09 16.92 -19.15
CA LYS A 235 28.01 17.55 -18.21
C LYS A 235 28.70 16.53 -17.33
N PHE A 236 27.93 15.52 -16.84
CA PHE A 236 28.45 14.42 -16.03
C PHE A 236 29.56 13.67 -16.76
N ARG A 237 29.32 13.23 -18.02
CA ARG A 237 30.33 12.57 -18.84
C ARG A 237 31.61 13.41 -18.98
N LYS A 238 31.47 14.70 -19.31
CA LYS A 238 32.63 15.60 -19.54
C LYS A 238 33.45 15.85 -18.28
N GLN A 239 32.82 15.94 -17.11
CA GLN A 239 33.51 16.25 -15.85
C GLN A 239 34.31 15.05 -15.30
N MET A 240 33.90 13.81 -15.62
CA MET A 240 34.53 12.61 -15.09
C MET A 240 35.55 11.98 -16.05
N GLN A 241 35.68 12.53 -17.29
CA GLN A 241 36.71 12.13 -18.26
C GLN A 241 37.95 13.06 -18.24
N GLN A 242 37.95 14.08 -17.35
CA GLN A 242 39.08 14.94 -17.05
C GLN A 242 39.84 14.44 -15.81
#